data_61e3ffc7a141d2d0c3cc244f6d280b1a
#
_entry.id   61e3ffc7a141d2d0c3cc244f6d280b1a
#
_cell.length_a   1.000
_cell.length_b   1.000
_cell.length_c   1.000
_cell.angle_alpha   90.00
_cell.angle_beta   90.00
_cell.angle_gamma   90.00
#
_symmetry.space_group_name_H-M   'P 1'
#
loop_
_entity.id
_entity.type
_entity.pdbx_description
1 polymer ?
#
loop_
_entity_poly.entity_id
_entity_poly.type
_entity_poly.pdbx_seq_one_letter_code
_entity_poly.pdbx_strand_id
1 'polypeptide(L)'
;MIDIQPQHLEIVEKILRTYLSEYEVRAFGSRVKGTAHPFSDLDLVVITTQPLSLRTLCEVENAFSESDLPWQVDIVDWATTSAEFQQIILQKSEIIQAGDKK
;
A
#
# COMPACT_ATOMS: atom_id res chain seq x y z
N MET A 1 6.74 -3.81 -12.97
CA MET A 1 6.38 -4.94 -12.10
C MET A 1 6.89 -4.67 -10.69
N ILE A 2 6.07 -4.98 -9.69
CA ILE A 2 6.47 -4.75 -8.30
C ILE A 2 7.53 -5.77 -7.86
N ASP A 3 8.53 -5.30 -7.13
CA ASP A 3 9.64 -6.14 -6.66
C ASP A 3 9.29 -6.72 -5.29
N ILE A 4 8.54 -7.81 -5.29
CA ILE A 4 8.10 -8.49 -4.08
C ILE A 4 7.92 -9.98 -4.39
N GLN A 5 8.35 -10.84 -3.48
CA GLN A 5 8.22 -12.28 -3.68
C GLN A 5 6.75 -12.71 -3.60
N PRO A 6 6.33 -13.73 -4.37
CA PRO A 6 4.93 -14.13 -4.40
C PRO A 6 4.31 -14.45 -3.05
N GLN A 7 5.06 -15.11 -2.16
CA GLN A 7 4.53 -15.45 -0.84
C GLN A 7 4.30 -14.21 0.02
N HIS A 8 5.12 -13.18 -0.15
CA HIS A 8 4.95 -11.92 0.58
C HIS A 8 3.78 -11.13 -0.01
N LEU A 9 3.64 -11.15 -1.33
CA LEU A 9 2.53 -10.48 -2.00
C LEU A 9 1.18 -11.06 -1.55
N GLU A 10 1.11 -12.38 -1.37
CA GLU A 10 -0.12 -13.01 -0.87
C GLU A 10 -0.51 -12.47 0.50
N ILE A 11 0.47 -12.28 1.39
CA ILE A 11 0.23 -11.72 2.73
C ILE A 11 -0.32 -10.30 2.60
N VAL A 12 0.31 -9.48 1.77
CA VAL A 12 -0.12 -8.10 1.54
C VAL A 12 -1.55 -8.06 1.00
N GLU A 13 -1.83 -8.86 -0.03
CA GLU A 13 -3.15 -8.88 -0.64
C GLU A 13 -4.23 -9.33 0.33
N LYS A 14 -3.93 -10.32 1.17
CA LYS A 14 -4.90 -10.82 2.15
C LYS A 14 -5.26 -9.74 3.16
N ILE A 15 -4.26 -9.01 3.66
CA ILE A 15 -4.49 -7.94 4.63
C ILE A 15 -5.31 -6.82 3.98
N LEU A 16 -4.97 -6.44 2.76
CA LEU A 16 -5.71 -5.39 2.05
C LEU A 16 -7.17 -5.79 1.84
N ARG A 17 -7.43 -7.04 1.46
CA ARG A 17 -8.80 -7.52 1.28
C ARG A 17 -9.58 -7.54 2.59
N THR A 18 -8.91 -7.83 3.67
CA THR A 18 -9.56 -7.92 4.98
C THR A 18 -9.99 -6.56 5.50
N TYR A 19 -9.15 -5.55 5.33
CA TYR A 19 -9.38 -4.24 5.97
C TYR A 19 -9.73 -3.12 5.01
N LEU A 20 -9.34 -3.22 3.73
CA LEU A 20 -9.46 -2.13 2.77
C LEU A 20 -10.04 -2.59 1.43
N SER A 21 -10.91 -3.60 1.43
CA SER A 21 -11.41 -4.19 0.18
C SER A 21 -12.12 -3.19 -0.73
N GLU A 22 -12.69 -2.12 -0.17
CA GLU A 22 -13.42 -1.11 -0.94
C GLU A 22 -12.51 -0.19 -1.75
N TYR A 23 -11.23 -0.15 -1.42
CA TYR A 23 -10.33 0.86 -1.95
C TYR A 23 -9.37 0.29 -2.98
N GLU A 24 -9.06 1.13 -3.97
CA GLU A 24 -7.92 0.84 -4.82
C GLU A 24 -6.65 1.10 -4.02
N VAL A 25 -5.68 0.20 -4.09
CA VAL A 25 -4.40 0.34 -3.40
C VAL A 25 -3.29 0.17 -4.42
N ARG A 26 -2.34 1.08 -4.41
CA ARG A 26 -1.19 1.04 -5.32
C ARG A 26 0.11 0.99 -4.54
N ALA A 27 1.09 0.31 -5.10
CA ALA A 27 2.46 0.36 -4.60
C ALA A 27 3.22 1.43 -5.34
N PHE A 28 4.12 2.10 -4.65
CA PHE A 28 5.01 3.09 -5.25
C PHE A 28 6.37 2.99 -4.55
N GLY A 29 7.30 3.89 -4.87
CA GLY A 29 8.60 3.90 -4.21
C GLY A 29 9.57 2.87 -4.76
N SER A 30 10.57 2.48 -3.95
CA SER A 30 11.71 1.70 -4.43
C SER A 30 11.34 0.34 -5.01
N ARG A 31 10.32 -0.34 -4.46
CA ARG A 31 9.93 -1.66 -4.95
C ARG A 31 9.22 -1.62 -6.30
N VAL A 32 8.82 -0.46 -6.74
CA VAL A 32 8.23 -0.26 -8.06
C VAL A 32 9.26 0.33 -9.02
N LYS A 33 10.19 1.13 -8.50
CA LYS A 33 11.22 1.78 -9.31
C LYS A 33 12.39 0.87 -9.68
N GLY A 34 12.50 -0.30 -9.06
CA GLY A 34 13.61 -1.21 -9.32
C GLY A 34 14.86 -0.89 -8.52
N THR A 35 14.75 -0.08 -7.47
CA THR A 35 15.89 0.31 -6.63
C THR A 35 15.83 -0.32 -5.23
N ALA A 36 14.94 -1.31 -5.04
CA ALA A 36 14.74 -1.89 -3.73
C ALA A 36 15.88 -2.81 -3.32
N HIS A 37 16.13 -2.82 -2.03
CA HIS A 37 16.97 -3.83 -1.35
C HIS A 37 16.05 -4.91 -0.77
N PRO A 38 16.61 -6.09 -0.36
CA PRO A 38 15.75 -7.13 0.24
C PRO A 38 14.94 -6.68 1.44
N PHE A 39 15.43 -5.69 2.19
CA PHE A 39 14.73 -5.18 3.38
C PHE A 39 14.14 -3.79 3.18
N SER A 40 14.03 -3.32 1.94
CA SER A 40 13.38 -2.03 1.66
C SER A 40 11.92 -2.08 2.06
N ASP A 41 11.43 -0.96 2.59
CA ASP A 41 10.01 -0.83 2.94
C ASP A 41 9.13 -0.94 1.70
N LEU A 42 7.90 -1.42 1.89
CA LEU A 42 6.90 -1.40 0.85
C LEU A 42 6.02 -0.17 1.07
N ASP A 43 5.97 0.71 0.09
CA ASP A 43 5.16 1.93 0.16
C ASP A 43 3.85 1.69 -0.58
N LEU A 44 2.74 1.83 0.14
CA LEU A 44 1.40 1.66 -0.41
C LEU A 44 0.61 2.96 -0.26
N VAL A 45 -0.19 3.28 -1.26
CA VAL A 45 -1.13 4.39 -1.19
C VAL A 45 -2.53 3.84 -1.36
N VAL A 46 -3.42 4.22 -0.44
CA VAL A 46 -4.84 3.88 -0.50
C VAL A 46 -5.54 5.04 -1.18
N ILE A 47 -6.18 4.76 -2.31
CA ILE A 47 -6.83 5.81 -3.12
C ILE A 47 -8.18 6.11 -2.51
N THR A 48 -8.26 7.22 -1.78
CA THR A 48 -9.44 7.64 -1.05
C THR A 48 -9.93 8.99 -1.56
N THR A 49 -11.22 9.28 -1.34
CA THR A 49 -11.78 10.60 -1.58
C THR A 49 -11.93 11.38 -0.28
N GLN A 50 -11.96 10.66 0.84
CA GLN A 50 -11.99 11.25 2.17
C GLN A 50 -10.98 10.49 3.02
N PRO A 51 -10.36 11.14 4.03
CA PRO A 51 -9.37 10.48 4.85
C PRO A 51 -9.91 9.21 5.52
N LEU A 52 -9.07 8.20 5.59
CA LEU A 52 -9.39 6.99 6.35
C LEU A 52 -9.56 7.35 7.83
N SER A 53 -10.46 6.64 8.51
CA SER A 53 -10.57 6.82 9.95
C SER A 53 -9.27 6.38 10.61
N LEU A 54 -8.96 7.00 11.74
CA LEU A 54 -7.78 6.62 12.51
C LEU A 54 -7.84 5.15 12.91
N ARG A 55 -9.04 4.68 13.25
CA ARG A 55 -9.24 3.28 13.63
C ARG A 55 -8.86 2.34 12.50
N THR A 56 -9.35 2.59 11.28
CA THR A 56 -9.04 1.75 10.12
C THR A 56 -7.55 1.77 9.84
N LEU A 57 -6.93 2.94 9.87
CA LEU A 57 -5.51 3.07 9.62
C LEU A 57 -4.69 2.28 10.64
N CYS A 58 -5.04 2.39 11.92
CA CYS A 58 -4.35 1.65 12.98
C CYS A 58 -4.52 0.14 12.83
N GLU A 59 -5.71 -0.31 12.46
CA GLU A 59 -5.95 -1.74 12.25
C GLU A 59 -5.10 -2.31 11.13
N VAL A 60 -5.01 -1.58 10.02
CA VAL A 60 -4.21 -2.02 8.88
C VAL A 60 -2.73 -2.02 9.22
N GLU A 61 -2.25 -0.95 9.83
CA GLU A 61 -0.84 -0.85 10.21
C GLU A 61 -0.46 -1.95 11.19
N ASN A 62 -1.34 -2.23 12.14
CA ASN A 62 -1.10 -3.29 13.12
C ASN A 62 -1.08 -4.66 12.46
N ALA A 63 -2.00 -4.91 11.52
CA ALA A 63 -2.03 -6.18 10.80
C ALA A 63 -0.74 -6.42 10.02
N PHE A 64 -0.20 -5.39 9.37
CA PHE A 64 1.08 -5.52 8.68
C PHE A 64 2.23 -5.72 9.65
N SER A 65 2.23 -5.01 10.76
CA SER A 65 3.27 -5.11 11.77
C SER A 65 3.35 -6.51 12.38
N GLU A 66 2.19 -7.17 12.55
CA GLU A 66 2.12 -8.50 13.14
C GLU A 66 2.24 -9.64 12.11
N SER A 67 2.37 -9.30 10.84
CA SER A 67 2.48 -10.29 9.78
C SER A 67 3.90 -10.87 9.69
N ASP A 68 4.05 -11.89 8.85
CA ASP A 68 5.35 -12.54 8.60
C ASP A 68 6.17 -11.84 7.53
N LEU A 69 5.85 -10.58 7.22
CA LEU A 69 6.63 -9.82 6.24
C LEU A 69 7.97 -9.41 6.84
N PRO A 70 9.07 -9.53 6.08
CA PRO A 70 10.41 -9.24 6.59
C PRO A 70 10.77 -7.75 6.58
N TRP A 71 9.89 -6.89 6.08
CA TRP A 71 10.11 -5.45 5.96
C TRP A 71 8.84 -4.70 6.36
N GLN A 72 8.98 -3.40 6.59
CA GLN A 72 7.86 -2.57 6.99
C GLN A 72 6.99 -2.22 5.79
N VAL A 73 5.71 -1.95 6.07
CA VAL A 73 4.75 -1.46 5.08
C VAL A 73 4.31 -0.07 5.52
N ASP A 74 4.57 0.92 4.69
CA ASP A 74 4.14 2.30 4.94
C ASP A 74 2.85 2.56 4.18
N ILE A 75 1.84 3.04 4.90
CA ILE A 75 0.52 3.31 4.33
C ILE A 75 0.35 4.82 4.18
N VAL A 76 0.07 5.25 2.96
CA VAL A 76 -0.21 6.64 2.63
C VAL A 76 -1.67 6.76 2.25
N ASP A 77 -2.37 7.76 2.79
CA ASP A 77 -3.76 8.04 2.49
C ASP A 77 -3.81 9.13 1.42
N TRP A 78 -4.33 8.79 0.25
CA TRP A 78 -4.37 9.71 -0.90
C TRP A 78 -5.04 11.04 -0.55
N ALA A 79 -6.16 10.98 0.18
CA ALA A 79 -6.93 12.19 0.50
C ALA A 79 -6.17 13.17 1.37
N THR A 80 -5.15 12.71 2.12
CA THR A 80 -4.35 13.59 2.99
C THR A 80 -2.98 13.90 2.40
N THR A 81 -2.73 13.48 1.17
CA THR A 81 -1.42 13.63 0.53
C THR A 81 -1.42 14.92 -0.28
N SER A 82 -0.30 15.66 -0.25
CA SER A 82 -0.16 16.90 -1.01
C SER A 82 -0.25 16.64 -2.52
N ALA A 83 -0.67 17.66 -3.27
CA ALA A 83 -0.78 17.55 -4.72
C ALA A 83 0.57 17.21 -5.36
N GLU A 84 1.64 17.78 -4.84
CA GLU A 84 2.98 17.51 -5.36
C GLU A 84 3.38 16.05 -5.16
N PHE A 85 3.12 15.51 -3.98
CA PHE A 85 3.44 14.11 -3.71
C PHE A 85 2.53 13.16 -4.49
N GLN A 86 1.26 13.53 -4.67
CA GLN A 86 0.35 12.76 -5.52
C GLN A 86 0.89 12.62 -6.94
N GLN A 87 1.44 13.69 -7.49
CA GLN A 87 2.04 13.65 -8.83
C GLN A 87 3.25 12.72 -8.87
N ILE A 88 4.07 12.73 -7.85
CA ILE A 88 5.22 11.83 -7.76
C ILE A 88 4.75 10.38 -7.75
N ILE A 89 3.73 10.07 -6.97
CA ILE A 89 3.16 8.71 -6.90
C ILE A 89 2.63 8.28 -8.28
N LEU A 90 1.91 9.17 -8.95
CA LEU A 90 1.29 8.84 -10.24
C LEU A 90 2.31 8.60 -11.35
N GLN A 91 3.51 9.18 -11.24
CA GLN A 91 4.56 8.97 -12.23
C GLN A 91 4.98 7.51 -12.30
N LYS A 92 5.01 6.80 -11.19
CA LYS A 92 5.36 5.39 -11.18
C LYS A 92 4.71 4.69 -10.00
N SER A 93 3.64 3.97 -10.29
CA SER A 93 2.94 3.16 -9.30
C SER A 93 2.32 1.95 -9.98
N GLU A 94 2.02 0.92 -9.22
CA GLU A 94 1.35 -0.28 -9.73
C GLU A 94 0.16 -0.61 -8.84
N ILE A 95 -0.95 -0.95 -9.48
CA ILE A 95 -2.16 -1.32 -8.75
C ILE A 95 -1.98 -2.71 -8.16
N ILE A 96 -2.11 -2.83 -6.85
CA ILE A 96 -2.08 -4.12 -6.16
C ILE A 96 -3.50 -4.62 -5.96
N GLN A 97 -4.43 -3.71 -5.66
CA GLN A 97 -5.83 -4.05 -5.43
C GLN A 97 -6.70 -3.02 -6.14
N ALA A 98 -7.66 -3.49 -6.92
CA ALA A 98 -8.51 -2.60 -7.71
C ALA A 98 -9.61 -1.92 -6.90
N GLY A 99 -9.93 -2.48 -5.73
CA GLY A 99 -11.05 -1.98 -4.94
C GLY A 99 -12.37 -2.61 -5.39
N ASP A 100 -13.24 -2.80 -4.42
CA ASP A 100 -14.54 -3.43 -4.64
C ASP A 100 -15.59 -2.32 -4.64
N LYS A 101 -15.75 -1.65 -5.77
CA LYS A 101 -16.72 -0.56 -5.92
C LYS A 101 -18.05 -1.10 -6.38
N LYS A 102 -19.08 -0.63 -5.74
CA LYS A 102 -20.43 -0.93 -6.15
C LYS A 102 -21.05 0.27 -6.83
#